data_0ed187b256f7bcce6386f8852cace476
#
_entry.id   0ed187b256f7bcce6386f8852cace476
#
_cell.length_a   1.000
_cell.length_b   1.000
_cell.length_c   1.000
_cell.angle_alpha   90.00
_cell.angle_beta   90.00
_cell.angle_gamma   90.00
#
_symmetry.space_group_name_H-M   'P 1'
#
loop_
_entity.id
_entity.type
_entity.pdbx_description
1 polymer ?
#
loop_
_entity_poly.entity_id
_entity_poly.type
_entity_poly.pdbx_seq_one_letter_code
_entity_poly.pdbx_strand_id
1 'polypeptide(L)'
;MFKSFFPKPGPFFLSAFIWALIAVIFWQAGGGSWLLNLVHASKDVPISAARFWSLNYLVFYAFYAVCVGLFALYWFVRSPHRWQYWSVLGTALIIFVTWFLVEVGVAVNAWYAPFWDLIQQALTSPNKVSINQLYQEVGIFLG
;
A
#
# COMPACT_ATOMS: atom_id res chain seq x y z
N MET A 1 7.35 -15.59 -28.24
CA MET A 1 7.27 -14.34 -27.44
C MET A 1 7.56 -14.58 -25.97
N PHE A 2 6.81 -15.42 -25.21
CA PHE A 2 7.08 -15.63 -23.78
C PHE A 2 8.52 -16.09 -23.43
N LYS A 3 9.12 -16.97 -24.24
CA LYS A 3 10.50 -17.46 -24.01
C LYS A 3 11.58 -16.38 -24.18
N SER A 4 11.28 -15.27 -24.85
CA SER A 4 12.26 -14.17 -25.00
C SER A 4 12.31 -13.26 -23.78
N PHE A 5 11.25 -13.21 -22.98
CA PHE A 5 11.20 -12.43 -21.73
C PHE A 5 11.50 -13.28 -20.50
N PHE A 6 11.12 -14.56 -20.53
CA PHE A 6 11.29 -15.50 -19.44
C PHE A 6 11.87 -16.82 -19.97
N PRO A 7 13.16 -17.11 -19.74
CA PRO A 7 13.80 -18.34 -20.23
C PRO A 7 13.11 -19.63 -19.75
N LYS A 8 12.54 -19.58 -18.56
CA LYS A 8 11.79 -20.69 -17.92
C LYS A 8 10.45 -20.19 -17.41
N PRO A 9 9.45 -19.92 -18.29
CA PRO A 9 8.21 -19.27 -17.89
C PRO A 9 7.39 -20.07 -16.89
N GLY A 10 7.26 -21.38 -17.05
CA GLY A 10 6.49 -22.24 -16.14
C GLY A 10 6.98 -22.17 -14.69
N PRO A 11 8.23 -22.54 -14.41
CA PRO A 11 8.81 -22.43 -13.06
C PRO A 11 8.80 -21.00 -12.51
N PHE A 12 9.01 -19.99 -13.37
CA PHE A 12 8.98 -18.59 -12.97
C PHE A 12 7.60 -18.18 -12.43
N PHE A 13 6.55 -18.37 -13.23
CA PHE A 13 5.20 -17.97 -12.82
C PHE A 13 4.66 -18.79 -11.66
N LEU A 14 4.96 -20.08 -11.59
CA LEU A 14 4.59 -20.92 -10.46
C LEU A 14 5.27 -20.44 -9.17
N SER A 15 6.58 -20.17 -9.22
CA SER A 15 7.30 -19.66 -8.05
C SER A 15 6.84 -18.25 -7.66
N ALA A 16 6.51 -17.37 -8.60
CA ALA A 16 5.96 -16.06 -8.33
C ALA A 16 4.61 -16.15 -7.60
N PHE A 17 3.73 -17.05 -8.07
CA PHE A 17 2.44 -17.28 -7.44
C PHE A 17 2.58 -17.83 -6.01
N ILE A 18 3.41 -18.86 -5.83
CA ILE A 18 3.67 -19.44 -4.49
C ILE A 18 4.29 -18.40 -3.56
N TRP A 19 5.26 -17.63 -4.03
CA TRP A 19 5.92 -16.60 -3.23
C TRP A 19 4.94 -15.50 -2.81
N ALA A 20 4.09 -15.03 -3.74
CA ALA A 20 3.05 -14.05 -3.43
C ALA A 20 2.05 -14.59 -2.40
N LEU A 21 1.61 -15.86 -2.53
CA LEU A 21 0.74 -16.49 -1.53
C LEU A 21 1.40 -16.54 -0.15
N ILE A 22 2.66 -16.95 -0.07
CA ILE A 22 3.41 -17.00 1.20
C ILE A 22 3.49 -15.62 1.83
N ALA A 23 3.82 -14.59 1.04
CA ALA A 23 3.93 -13.22 1.53
C ALA A 23 2.57 -12.68 2.05
N VAL A 24 1.48 -12.94 1.32
CA VAL A 24 0.12 -12.52 1.73
C VAL A 24 -0.32 -13.29 2.98
N ILE A 25 -0.14 -14.61 3.02
CA ILE A 25 -0.51 -15.44 4.18
C ILE A 25 0.30 -14.99 5.41
N PHE A 26 1.61 -14.78 5.29
CA PHE A 26 2.44 -14.29 6.37
C PHE A 26 1.91 -12.96 6.92
N TRP A 27 1.61 -12.00 6.05
CA TRP A 27 1.11 -10.69 6.45
C TRP A 27 -0.24 -10.81 7.17
N GLN A 28 -1.18 -11.59 6.65
CA GLN A 28 -2.52 -11.75 7.19
C GLN A 28 -2.57 -12.63 8.45
N ALA A 29 -1.70 -13.63 8.55
CA ALA A 29 -1.64 -14.53 9.71
C ALA A 29 -1.02 -13.90 10.97
N GLY A 30 -0.74 -12.59 10.94
CA GLY A 30 -0.20 -11.86 12.10
C GLY A 30 1.25 -11.40 11.95
N GLY A 31 1.94 -11.76 10.85
CA GLY A 31 3.29 -11.27 10.57
C GLY A 31 3.35 -9.74 10.44
N GLY A 32 2.31 -9.14 9.84
CA GLY A 32 2.18 -7.68 9.78
C GLY A 32 2.11 -7.04 11.16
N SER A 33 1.24 -7.53 12.03
CA SER A 33 1.11 -7.02 13.41
C SER A 33 2.37 -7.29 14.24
N TRP A 34 3.05 -8.41 14.04
CA TRP A 34 4.32 -8.70 14.68
C TRP A 34 5.40 -7.68 14.27
N LEU A 35 5.54 -7.40 12.97
CA LEU A 35 6.47 -6.38 12.46
C LEU A 35 6.16 -4.99 13.02
N LEU A 36 4.88 -4.61 13.05
CA LEU A 36 4.44 -3.32 13.60
C LEU A 36 4.74 -3.19 15.10
N ASN A 37 4.55 -4.26 15.86
CA ASN A 37 4.90 -4.29 17.28
C ASN A 37 6.41 -4.19 17.51
N LEU A 38 7.21 -4.80 16.64
CA LEU A 38 8.68 -4.73 16.71
C LEU A 38 9.20 -3.29 16.60
N VAL A 39 8.57 -2.48 15.78
CA VAL A 39 8.92 -1.07 15.56
C VAL A 39 8.10 -0.11 16.43
N HIS A 40 7.29 -0.62 17.37
CA HIS A 40 6.41 0.16 18.25
C HIS A 40 5.50 1.14 17.47
N ALA A 41 4.98 0.69 16.33
CA ALA A 41 4.10 1.51 15.50
C ALA A 41 2.80 1.84 16.25
N SER A 42 2.36 3.10 16.19
CA SER A 42 1.08 3.51 16.75
C SER A 42 -0.08 2.79 16.05
N LYS A 43 -1.13 2.47 16.82
CA LYS A 43 -2.37 1.92 16.23
C LYS A 43 -3.22 3.00 15.56
N ASP A 44 -3.00 4.25 15.92
CA ASP A 44 -3.75 5.38 15.37
C ASP A 44 -3.10 5.86 14.09
N VAL A 45 -3.79 5.63 12.98
CA VAL A 45 -3.36 6.09 11.65
C VAL A 45 -4.13 7.37 11.34
N PRO A 46 -3.44 8.49 11.02
CA PRO A 46 -4.11 9.75 10.70
C PRO A 46 -5.01 9.61 9.47
N ILE A 47 -6.10 10.36 9.42
CA ILE A 47 -7.03 10.40 8.28
C ILE A 47 -6.45 11.22 7.12
N SER A 48 -5.44 12.05 7.36
CA SER A 48 -4.79 12.92 6.38
C SER A 48 -3.84 12.18 5.43
N ALA A 49 -3.32 12.87 4.42
CA ALA A 49 -2.27 12.36 3.52
C ALA A 49 -1.00 11.91 4.29
N ALA A 50 -0.76 12.45 5.50
CA ALA A 50 0.34 12.03 6.37
C ALA A 50 0.29 10.53 6.73
N ARG A 51 -0.88 9.86 6.61
CA ARG A 51 -1.00 8.41 6.84
C ARG A 51 -0.02 7.59 6.00
N PHE A 52 0.23 8.00 4.75
CA PHE A 52 1.13 7.29 3.84
C PHE A 52 2.60 7.36 4.25
N TRP A 53 2.96 8.30 5.11
CA TRP A 53 4.28 8.44 5.73
C TRP A 53 4.31 7.90 7.16
N SER A 54 3.18 7.36 7.65
CA SER A 54 3.13 6.75 8.98
C SER A 54 3.98 5.47 9.02
N LEU A 55 4.46 5.15 10.22
CA LEU A 55 5.30 3.97 10.44
C LEU A 55 4.61 2.67 9.98
N ASN A 56 3.29 2.60 10.09
CA ASN A 56 2.48 1.47 9.61
C ASN A 56 2.66 1.22 8.11
N TYR A 57 2.56 2.28 7.30
CA TYR A 57 2.75 2.20 5.85
C TYR A 57 4.21 1.98 5.47
N LEU A 58 5.14 2.63 6.17
CA LEU A 58 6.58 2.44 5.93
C LEU A 58 7.02 0.99 6.18
N VAL A 59 6.50 0.35 7.22
CA VAL A 59 6.75 -1.08 7.50
C VAL A 59 6.20 -1.96 6.37
N PHE A 60 5.01 -1.67 5.88
CA PHE A 60 4.47 -2.39 4.74
C PHE A 60 5.31 -2.18 3.47
N TYR A 61 5.74 -0.95 3.18
CA TYR A 61 6.61 -0.67 2.03
C TYR A 61 7.93 -1.43 2.14
N ALA A 62 8.55 -1.44 3.33
CA ALA A 62 9.78 -2.18 3.58
C ALA A 62 9.57 -3.69 3.40
N PHE A 63 8.50 -4.25 3.96
CA PHE A 63 8.13 -5.66 3.78
C PHE A 63 7.95 -6.00 2.31
N TYR A 64 7.18 -5.20 1.57
CA TYR A 64 6.97 -5.39 0.13
C TYR A 64 8.29 -5.36 -0.65
N ALA A 65 9.11 -4.34 -0.40
CA ALA A 65 10.41 -4.19 -1.05
C ALA A 65 11.35 -5.37 -0.77
N VAL A 66 11.37 -5.88 0.46
CA VAL A 66 12.15 -7.08 0.83
C VAL A 66 11.64 -8.32 0.11
N CYS A 67 10.33 -8.55 0.08
CA CYS A 67 9.74 -9.69 -0.63
C CYS A 67 10.05 -9.66 -2.13
N VAL A 68 9.89 -8.50 -2.78
CA VAL A 68 10.23 -8.31 -4.19
C VAL A 68 11.73 -8.46 -4.42
N GLY A 69 12.55 -7.87 -3.55
CA GLY A 69 14.01 -7.93 -3.64
C GLY A 69 14.56 -9.35 -3.54
N LEU A 70 14.07 -10.14 -2.59
CA LEU A 70 14.46 -11.54 -2.43
C LEU A 70 14.05 -12.39 -3.64
N PHE A 71 12.84 -12.21 -4.15
CA PHE A 71 12.37 -12.90 -5.34
C PHE A 71 13.18 -12.51 -6.59
N ALA A 72 13.41 -11.23 -6.77
CA ALA A 72 14.22 -10.71 -7.89
C ALA A 72 15.67 -11.24 -7.81
N LEU A 73 16.29 -11.18 -6.64
CA LEU A 73 17.66 -11.67 -6.42
C LEU A 73 17.77 -13.17 -6.75
N TYR A 74 16.83 -13.98 -6.25
CA TYR A 74 16.81 -15.42 -6.55
C TYR A 74 16.80 -15.69 -8.06
N TRP A 75 15.92 -15.03 -8.78
CA TRP A 75 15.79 -15.25 -10.23
C TRP A 75 16.92 -14.63 -11.04
N PHE A 76 17.49 -13.50 -10.60
CA PHE A 76 18.65 -12.90 -11.25
C PHE A 76 19.88 -13.77 -11.18
N VAL A 77 20.06 -14.50 -10.06
CA VAL A 77 21.16 -15.46 -9.90
C VAL A 77 20.86 -16.77 -10.65
N ARG A 78 19.62 -17.27 -10.56
CA ARG A 78 19.23 -18.58 -11.10
C ARG A 78 19.11 -18.62 -12.62
N SER A 79 18.67 -17.52 -13.21
CA SER A 79 18.42 -17.42 -14.66
C SER A 79 18.59 -15.98 -15.13
N PRO A 80 19.83 -15.46 -15.19
CA PRO A 80 20.07 -14.08 -15.60
C PRO A 80 19.58 -13.87 -17.03
N HIS A 81 18.77 -12.86 -17.24
CA HIS A 81 18.23 -12.50 -18.54
C HIS A 81 18.11 -10.98 -18.66
N ARG A 82 18.45 -10.44 -19.84
CA ARG A 82 18.50 -8.97 -20.07
C ARG A 82 17.19 -8.24 -19.74
N TRP A 83 16.05 -8.84 -20.03
CA TRP A 83 14.72 -8.23 -19.82
C TRP A 83 14.09 -8.54 -18.46
N GLN A 84 14.72 -9.37 -17.65
CA GLN A 84 14.18 -9.83 -16.39
C GLN A 84 14.02 -8.69 -15.37
N TYR A 85 14.93 -7.73 -15.35
CA TYR A 85 14.84 -6.54 -14.50
C TYR A 85 13.54 -5.78 -14.79
N TRP A 86 13.27 -5.49 -16.06
CA TRP A 86 12.05 -4.80 -16.45
C TRP A 86 10.80 -5.61 -16.16
N SER A 87 10.81 -6.90 -16.42
CA SER A 87 9.65 -7.76 -16.21
C SER A 87 9.34 -7.95 -14.73
N VAL A 88 10.34 -8.21 -13.89
CA VAL A 88 10.11 -8.45 -12.45
C VAL A 88 9.85 -7.16 -11.70
N LEU A 89 10.77 -6.19 -11.83
CA LEU A 89 10.65 -4.93 -11.08
C LEU A 89 9.53 -4.04 -11.63
N GLY A 90 9.32 -4.01 -12.94
CA GLY A 90 8.22 -3.26 -13.55
C GLY A 90 6.85 -3.82 -13.14
N THR A 91 6.69 -5.15 -13.14
CA THR A 91 5.44 -5.77 -12.66
C THR A 91 5.22 -5.52 -11.17
N ALA A 92 6.26 -5.64 -10.35
CA ALA A 92 6.19 -5.32 -8.93
C ALA A 92 5.79 -3.86 -8.71
N LEU A 93 6.38 -2.92 -9.45
CA LEU A 93 6.01 -1.51 -9.38
C LEU A 93 4.53 -1.29 -9.74
N ILE A 94 4.02 -1.93 -10.80
CA ILE A 94 2.61 -1.82 -11.19
C ILE A 94 1.70 -2.35 -10.07
N ILE A 95 2.02 -3.50 -9.47
CA ILE A 95 1.26 -4.07 -8.35
C ILE A 95 1.27 -3.10 -7.16
N PHE A 96 2.42 -2.54 -6.82
CA PHE A 96 2.54 -1.57 -5.74
C PHE A 96 1.70 -0.32 -5.98
N VAL A 97 1.80 0.26 -7.18
CA VAL A 97 1.01 1.46 -7.55
C VAL A 97 -0.49 1.16 -7.52
N THR A 98 -0.90 -0.02 -8.01
CA THR A 98 -2.32 -0.42 -7.97
C THR A 98 -2.82 -0.55 -6.52
N TRP A 99 -2.05 -1.19 -5.65
CA TRP A 99 -2.36 -1.26 -4.22
C TRP A 99 -2.41 0.14 -3.59
N PHE A 100 -1.43 0.99 -3.88
CA PHE A 100 -1.37 2.35 -3.36
C PHE A 100 -2.59 3.19 -3.77
N LEU A 101 -3.05 3.06 -5.02
CA LEU A 101 -4.27 3.73 -5.49
C LEU A 101 -5.52 3.27 -4.73
N VAL A 102 -5.61 1.99 -4.38
CA VAL A 102 -6.69 1.48 -3.53
C VAL A 102 -6.63 2.12 -2.15
N GLU A 103 -5.44 2.21 -1.54
CA GLU A 103 -5.25 2.83 -0.23
C GLU A 103 -5.58 4.34 -0.23
N VAL A 104 -5.27 5.04 -1.34
CA VAL A 104 -5.70 6.43 -1.53
C VAL A 104 -7.23 6.50 -1.56
N GLY A 105 -7.90 5.60 -2.27
CA GLY A 105 -9.36 5.52 -2.28
C GLY A 105 -9.96 5.26 -0.89
N VAL A 106 -9.35 4.39 -0.10
CA VAL A 106 -9.75 4.14 1.31
C VAL A 106 -9.55 5.40 2.17
N ALA A 107 -8.45 6.12 1.99
CA ALA A 107 -8.18 7.37 2.71
C ALA A 107 -9.22 8.45 2.39
N VAL A 108 -9.52 8.64 1.11
CA VAL A 108 -10.56 9.57 0.66
C VAL A 108 -11.92 9.19 1.25
N ASN A 109 -12.27 7.92 1.23
CA ASN A 109 -13.55 7.43 1.76
C ASN A 109 -13.66 7.65 3.28
N ALA A 110 -12.55 7.44 4.01
CA ALA A 110 -12.51 7.70 5.45
C ALA A 110 -12.65 9.20 5.79
N TRP A 111 -12.14 10.08 4.94
CA TRP A 111 -12.29 11.53 5.08
C TRP A 111 -13.72 12.01 4.73
N TYR A 112 -14.38 11.37 3.77
CA TYR A 112 -15.73 11.78 3.35
C TYR A 112 -16.73 11.73 4.50
N ALA A 113 -16.69 10.75 5.38
CA ALA A 113 -17.67 10.60 6.46
C ALA A 113 -17.70 11.84 7.39
N PRO A 114 -16.61 12.26 8.06
CA PRO A 114 -16.63 13.44 8.93
C PRO A 114 -16.93 14.73 8.16
N PHE A 115 -16.50 14.85 6.90
CA PHE A 115 -16.79 16.01 6.08
C PHE A 115 -18.29 16.15 5.76
N TRP A 116 -18.96 15.06 5.39
CA TRP A 116 -20.40 15.08 5.13
C TRP A 116 -21.23 15.28 6.39
N ASP A 117 -20.80 14.72 7.52
CA ASP A 117 -21.44 14.95 8.82
C ASP A 117 -21.40 16.43 9.19
N LEU A 118 -20.29 17.11 8.94
CA LEU A 118 -20.14 18.54 9.16
C LEU A 118 -21.08 19.36 8.25
N ILE A 119 -21.18 19.00 6.98
CA ILE A 119 -22.12 19.65 6.04
C ILE A 119 -23.58 19.45 6.49
N GLN A 120 -23.96 18.24 6.90
CA GLN A 120 -25.32 17.97 7.41
C GLN A 120 -25.60 18.77 8.67
N GLN A 121 -24.64 18.90 9.58
CA GLN A 121 -24.78 19.76 10.77
C GLN A 121 -24.95 21.24 10.40
N ALA A 122 -24.22 21.72 9.41
CA ALA A 122 -24.34 23.09 8.93
C ALA A 122 -25.72 23.38 8.33
N LEU A 123 -26.31 22.40 7.64
CA LEU A 123 -27.63 22.53 7.05
C LEU A 123 -28.77 22.44 8.08
N THR A 124 -28.63 21.56 9.08
CA THR A 124 -29.66 21.36 10.11
C THR A 124 -29.56 22.36 11.25
N SER A 125 -28.39 22.95 11.48
CA SER A 125 -28.14 23.91 12.56
C SER A 125 -27.16 25.01 12.11
N PRO A 126 -27.60 25.97 11.27
CA PRO A 126 -26.71 26.93 10.58
C PRO A 126 -25.78 27.75 11.48
N ASN A 127 -26.15 27.93 12.77
CA ASN A 127 -25.35 28.74 13.72
C ASN A 127 -24.40 27.92 14.59
N LYS A 128 -24.33 26.58 14.42
CA LYS A 128 -23.47 25.70 15.24
C LYS A 128 -22.15 25.35 14.57
N VAL A 129 -22.07 25.46 13.26
CA VAL A 129 -20.87 25.12 12.48
C VAL A 129 -20.24 26.42 11.97
N SER A 130 -18.96 26.63 12.30
CA SER A 130 -18.20 27.76 11.79
C SER A 130 -17.54 27.42 10.44
N ILE A 131 -17.37 28.45 9.59
CA ILE A 131 -16.63 28.31 8.33
C ILE A 131 -15.20 27.81 8.56
N ASN A 132 -14.59 28.18 9.69
CA ASN A 132 -13.26 27.73 10.04
C ASN A 132 -13.18 26.20 10.26
N GLN A 133 -14.23 25.57 10.80
CA GLN A 133 -14.31 24.11 10.94
C GLN A 133 -14.34 23.42 9.57
N LEU A 134 -15.07 23.97 8.62
CA LEU A 134 -15.09 23.47 7.25
C LEU A 134 -13.71 23.54 6.59
N TYR A 135 -13.01 24.67 6.76
CA TYR A 135 -11.65 24.82 6.24
C TYR A 135 -10.65 23.89 6.95
N GLN A 136 -10.83 23.60 8.24
CA GLN A 136 -10.00 22.64 8.94
C GLN A 136 -10.16 21.23 8.40
N GLU A 137 -11.40 20.76 8.15
CA GLU A 137 -11.64 19.44 7.57
C GLU A 137 -11.07 19.31 6.16
N VAL A 138 -11.18 20.35 5.33
CA VAL A 138 -10.52 20.37 4.01
C VAL A 138 -8.99 20.39 4.17
N GLY A 139 -8.48 21.14 5.15
CA GLY A 139 -7.04 21.19 5.47
C GLY A 139 -6.46 19.84 5.92
N ILE A 140 -7.21 19.07 6.73
CA ILE A 140 -6.82 17.72 7.18
C ILE A 140 -6.62 16.78 5.97
N PHE A 141 -7.42 16.90 4.93
CA PHE A 141 -7.27 16.10 3.71
C PHE A 141 -5.99 16.46 2.93
N LEU A 142 -5.63 17.73 2.92
CA LEU A 142 -4.48 18.23 2.16
C LEU A 142 -3.11 17.99 2.88
N GLY A 143 -3.12 17.60 4.17
CA GLY A 143 -1.92 17.27 4.95
C GLY A 143 -1.52 18.31 5.93
#